data_b746867d439975f88163c1c5a55e53ee
#
_entry.id   b746867d439975f88163c1c5a55e53ee
#
_cell.length_a   1.000
_cell.length_b   1.000
_cell.length_c   1.000
_cell.angle_alpha   90.00
_cell.angle_beta   90.00
_cell.angle_gamma   90.00
#
_symmetry.space_group_name_H-M   'P 1'
#
loop_
_entity.id
_entity.type
_entity.pdbx_description
1 polymer ?
#
loop_
_entity_poly.entity_id
_entity_poly.type
_entity_poly.pdbx_seq_one_letter_code
_entity_poly.pdbx_strand_id
1 'polypeptide(L)'
;MEVLADLLRALRNTAPMDTLMRLRGHRQLPGLRREEVAIMAGISPAYYTRLEQGQESHPPDHVLSALARVYDLDTESADHLYRLAHQSERNQISRNLQKTVENWYHAPVFAVNHRLDVLAANRMARVLFKGMDHTDNLMRHAFLAPGAHEFFPNWEREARSKVAHLRAAAAEADDDTPALRDLVDELSSESTDFRRMWSHRDIHADEYKHMHHRELGSMNLRHDTLSVQSAPGVLLFVCHADPGSSAEEALSLLSILAADEE
;
A
#
# COMPACT_ATOMS: atom_id res chain seq x y z
N MET A 1 13.14 1.83 8.85
CA MET A 1 11.90 1.04 8.77
C MET A 1 12.24 -0.38 9.17
N GLU A 2 11.68 -0.86 10.26
CA GLU A 2 11.96 -2.22 10.75
C GLU A 2 11.29 -3.22 9.80
N VAL A 3 12.04 -4.21 9.38
CA VAL A 3 11.57 -5.26 8.48
C VAL A 3 11.31 -6.50 9.34
N LEU A 4 10.30 -7.31 9.00
CA LEU A 4 9.98 -8.57 9.69
C LEU A 4 11.25 -9.41 9.97
N ALA A 5 12.17 -9.48 9.00
CA ALA A 5 13.43 -10.20 9.12
C ALA A 5 14.34 -9.66 10.25
N ASP A 6 14.37 -8.34 10.46
CA ASP A 6 15.19 -7.73 11.50
C ASP A 6 14.57 -7.95 12.89
N LEU A 7 13.23 -7.85 13.00
CA LEU A 7 12.50 -8.18 14.22
C LEU A 7 12.75 -9.65 14.62
N LEU A 8 12.57 -10.60 13.70
CA LEU A 8 12.78 -12.03 13.99
C LEU A 8 14.22 -12.31 14.44
N ARG A 9 15.19 -11.65 13.83
CA ARG A 9 16.60 -11.76 14.23
C ARG A 9 16.84 -11.18 15.62
N ALA A 10 16.23 -10.04 15.94
CA ALA A 10 16.32 -9.42 17.25
C ALA A 10 15.70 -10.32 18.34
N LEU A 11 14.47 -10.79 18.12
CA LEU A 11 13.76 -11.70 19.03
C LEU A 11 14.54 -12.97 19.29
N ARG A 12 15.11 -13.59 18.25
CA ARG A 12 15.93 -14.81 18.42
C ARG A 12 17.18 -14.57 19.23
N ASN A 13 17.84 -13.42 19.07
CA ASN A 13 19.05 -13.08 19.80
C ASN A 13 18.79 -12.69 21.27
N THR A 14 17.60 -12.18 21.58
CA THR A 14 17.19 -11.71 22.90
C THR A 14 16.30 -12.69 23.65
N ALA A 15 15.96 -13.84 23.06
CA ALA A 15 15.06 -14.83 23.64
C ALA A 15 15.48 -15.20 25.08
N PRO A 16 14.55 -15.18 26.08
CA PRO A 16 14.88 -15.39 27.48
C PRO A 16 15.37 -16.81 27.76
N MET A 17 16.24 -16.91 28.76
CA MET A 17 16.90 -18.18 29.18
C MET A 17 15.91 -19.30 29.59
N ASP A 18 14.72 -18.94 30.09
CA ASP A 18 13.70 -19.94 30.49
C ASP A 18 13.16 -20.74 29.31
N THR A 19 13.10 -20.16 28.13
CA THR A 19 12.75 -20.86 26.89
C THR A 19 13.84 -21.88 26.50
N LEU A 20 15.10 -21.58 26.80
CA LEU A 20 16.25 -22.46 26.57
C LEU A 20 16.33 -23.63 27.57
N MET A 21 15.91 -23.45 28.84
CA MET A 21 15.91 -24.51 29.84
C MET A 21 14.96 -25.66 29.54
N ARG A 22 13.89 -25.41 28.75
CA ARG A 22 12.96 -26.46 28.29
C ARG A 22 13.56 -27.43 27.27
N LEU A 23 14.66 -27.05 26.60
CA LEU A 23 15.23 -27.84 25.48
C LEU A 23 16.53 -28.58 25.77
N ARG A 24 17.27 -28.35 26.82
CA ARG A 24 18.45 -29.10 27.35
C ARG A 24 19.50 -28.18 27.98
N GLY A 25 19.93 -28.60 29.17
CA GLY A 25 21.00 -28.16 30.01
C GLY A 25 22.23 -27.48 29.41
N HIS A 26 22.74 -26.53 30.21
CA HIS A 26 24.09 -25.94 30.18
C HIS A 26 24.53 -25.32 28.85
N ARG A 27 24.00 -24.15 28.54
CA ARG A 27 24.57 -23.26 27.52
C ARG A 27 24.81 -21.88 28.05
N GLN A 28 26.04 -21.35 27.82
CA GLN A 28 26.47 -20.02 28.31
C GLN A 28 26.27 -18.87 27.30
N LEU A 29 25.56 -19.09 26.19
CA LEU A 29 25.35 -18.05 25.15
C LEU A 29 23.88 -17.64 25.13
N PRO A 30 23.58 -16.31 25.15
CA PRO A 30 22.22 -15.80 25.02
C PRO A 30 21.65 -16.06 23.63
N GLY A 31 20.32 -16.22 23.54
CA GLY A 31 19.58 -16.38 22.29
C GLY A 31 19.42 -17.83 21.80
N LEU A 32 18.42 -18.03 20.94
CA LEU A 32 18.09 -19.31 20.30
C LEU A 32 18.88 -19.50 18.99
N ARG A 33 19.14 -20.76 18.60
CA ARG A 33 19.59 -21.09 17.25
C ARG A 33 18.40 -21.13 16.30
N ARG A 34 18.63 -20.92 15.00
CA ARG A 34 17.60 -21.01 13.96
C ARG A 34 16.89 -22.37 13.96
N GLU A 35 17.66 -23.43 14.13
CA GLU A 35 17.15 -24.79 14.20
C GLU A 35 16.25 -25.00 15.43
N GLU A 36 16.58 -24.38 16.57
CA GLU A 36 15.81 -24.48 17.81
C GLU A 36 14.46 -23.75 17.64
N VAL A 37 14.47 -22.53 17.07
CA VAL A 37 13.23 -21.79 16.75
C VAL A 37 12.36 -22.57 15.79
N ALA A 38 12.95 -23.11 14.73
CA ALA A 38 12.23 -23.86 13.71
C ALA A 38 11.54 -25.10 14.30
N ILE A 39 12.24 -25.88 15.15
CA ILE A 39 11.67 -27.05 15.83
C ILE A 39 10.52 -26.62 16.74
N MET A 40 10.70 -25.57 17.54
CA MET A 40 9.68 -25.08 18.47
C MET A 40 8.44 -24.53 17.75
N ALA A 41 8.65 -23.86 16.63
CA ALA A 41 7.57 -23.30 15.80
C ALA A 41 6.91 -24.35 14.88
N GLY A 42 7.45 -25.58 14.78
CA GLY A 42 6.93 -26.64 13.92
C GLY A 42 7.15 -26.37 12.42
N ILE A 43 8.21 -25.63 12.08
CA ILE A 43 8.56 -25.29 10.68
C ILE A 43 9.96 -25.84 10.32
N SER A 44 10.29 -25.86 9.03
CA SER A 44 11.63 -26.31 8.63
C SER A 44 12.70 -25.24 8.92
N PRO A 45 13.94 -25.64 9.32
CA PRO A 45 15.04 -24.70 9.51
C PRO A 45 15.35 -23.87 8.25
N ALA A 46 15.19 -24.45 7.07
CA ALA A 46 15.36 -23.74 5.79
C ALA A 46 14.30 -22.66 5.59
N TYR A 47 13.04 -22.92 5.98
CA TYR A 47 11.96 -21.94 5.90
C TYR A 47 12.22 -20.78 6.88
N TYR A 48 12.55 -21.06 8.15
CA TYR A 48 12.88 -20.03 9.13
C TYR A 48 14.09 -19.18 8.70
N THR A 49 15.10 -19.81 8.09
CA THR A 49 16.26 -19.08 7.55
C THR A 49 15.86 -18.10 6.45
N ARG A 50 14.94 -18.48 5.55
CA ARG A 50 14.42 -17.57 4.50
C ARG A 50 13.65 -16.40 5.10
N LEU A 51 12.86 -16.63 6.17
CA LEU A 51 12.18 -15.55 6.90
C LEU A 51 13.17 -14.53 7.48
N GLU A 52 14.21 -15.00 8.19
CA GLU A 52 15.25 -14.12 8.74
C GLU A 52 16.11 -13.41 7.69
N GLN A 53 16.20 -13.95 6.47
CA GLN A 53 16.92 -13.35 5.36
C GLN A 53 16.05 -12.41 4.51
N GLY A 54 14.75 -12.29 4.83
CA GLY A 54 13.79 -11.49 4.05
C GLY A 54 13.49 -12.09 2.67
N GLN A 55 13.87 -13.36 2.42
CA GLN A 55 13.56 -14.10 1.18
C GLN A 55 12.12 -14.64 1.18
N GLU A 56 11.55 -14.75 2.37
CA GLU A 56 10.15 -15.05 2.62
C GLU A 56 9.59 -13.94 3.50
N SER A 57 8.63 -13.19 3.00
CA SER A 57 8.08 -12.02 3.68
C SER A 57 6.63 -12.21 4.14
N HIS A 58 5.98 -13.32 3.75
CA HIS A 58 4.58 -13.59 3.98
C HIS A 58 4.34 -14.94 4.67
N PRO A 59 4.78 -15.11 5.94
CA PRO A 59 4.49 -16.32 6.68
C PRO A 59 2.98 -16.41 6.99
N PRO A 60 2.35 -17.58 6.80
CA PRO A 60 0.96 -17.79 7.17
C PRO A 60 0.71 -17.53 8.65
N ASP A 61 -0.52 -17.15 9.03
CA ASP A 61 -0.90 -16.79 10.40
C ASP A 61 -0.59 -17.88 11.43
N HIS A 62 -0.73 -19.15 11.08
CA HIS A 62 -0.37 -20.24 11.98
C HIS A 62 1.14 -20.29 12.30
N VAL A 63 2.00 -19.83 11.37
CA VAL A 63 3.46 -19.70 11.60
C VAL A 63 3.72 -18.49 12.51
N LEU A 64 3.06 -17.35 12.26
CA LEU A 64 3.18 -16.16 13.11
C LEU A 64 2.74 -16.46 14.54
N SER A 65 1.59 -17.13 14.73
CA SER A 65 1.12 -17.61 16.03
C SER A 65 2.11 -18.54 16.72
N ALA A 66 2.75 -19.43 15.97
CA ALA A 66 3.76 -20.33 16.50
C ALA A 66 5.02 -19.57 16.94
N LEU A 67 5.50 -18.62 16.14
CA LEU A 67 6.65 -17.78 16.46
C LEU A 67 6.37 -16.88 17.67
N ALA A 68 5.18 -16.27 17.75
CA ALA A 68 4.76 -15.48 18.92
C ALA A 68 4.84 -16.30 20.22
N ARG A 69 4.39 -17.56 20.19
CA ARG A 69 4.51 -18.48 21.34
C ARG A 69 5.94 -18.88 21.65
N VAL A 70 6.77 -19.11 20.61
CA VAL A 70 8.19 -19.45 20.81
C VAL A 70 8.94 -18.35 21.51
N TYR A 71 8.64 -17.10 21.20
CA TYR A 71 9.28 -15.94 21.77
C TYR A 71 8.59 -15.37 23.02
N ASP A 72 7.49 -16.02 23.46
CA ASP A 72 6.69 -15.61 24.60
C ASP A 72 6.27 -14.14 24.52
N LEU A 73 5.80 -13.74 23.33
CA LEU A 73 5.40 -12.35 23.07
C LEU A 73 4.09 -12.03 23.80
N ASP A 74 4.04 -10.87 24.42
CA ASP A 74 2.78 -10.29 24.88
C ASP A 74 1.88 -9.90 23.70
N THR A 75 0.63 -9.51 23.98
CA THR A 75 -0.36 -9.17 22.96
C THR A 75 0.14 -8.06 22.04
N GLU A 76 0.76 -7.01 22.59
CA GLU A 76 1.24 -5.85 21.83
C GLU A 76 2.39 -6.25 20.88
N SER A 77 3.35 -7.01 21.37
CA SER A 77 4.49 -7.51 20.58
C SER A 77 4.05 -8.54 19.52
N ALA A 78 3.08 -9.39 19.83
CA ALA A 78 2.48 -10.31 18.88
C ALA A 78 1.76 -9.53 17.77
N ASP A 79 0.94 -8.54 18.10
CA ASP A 79 0.27 -7.68 17.13
C ASP A 79 1.29 -6.92 16.26
N HIS A 80 2.42 -6.49 16.84
CA HIS A 80 3.50 -5.88 16.07
C HIS A 80 4.13 -6.86 15.07
N LEU A 81 4.37 -8.11 15.48
CA LEU A 81 4.87 -9.18 14.59
C LEU A 81 3.90 -9.42 13.42
N TYR A 82 2.58 -9.51 13.70
CA TYR A 82 1.55 -9.65 12.68
C TYR A 82 1.49 -8.43 11.75
N ARG A 83 1.55 -7.23 12.29
CA ARG A 83 1.56 -6.00 11.49
C ARG A 83 2.73 -5.99 10.51
N LEU A 84 3.96 -6.31 10.97
CA LEU A 84 5.14 -6.33 10.09
C LEU A 84 5.04 -7.41 9.00
N ALA A 85 4.50 -8.59 9.33
CA ALA A 85 4.31 -9.66 8.35
C ALA A 85 3.28 -9.28 7.27
N HIS A 86 2.19 -8.63 7.66
CA HIS A 86 1.13 -8.20 6.74
C HIS A 86 1.37 -6.82 6.12
N GLN A 87 2.27 -6.01 6.67
CA GLN A 87 2.64 -4.70 6.09
C GLN A 87 3.30 -4.86 4.71
N SER A 88 4.01 -5.96 4.52
CA SER A 88 4.56 -6.31 3.20
C SER A 88 3.47 -6.66 2.19
N GLU A 89 2.38 -7.31 2.61
CA GLU A 89 1.22 -7.61 1.74
C GLU A 89 0.43 -6.35 1.37
N ARG A 90 0.29 -5.42 2.30
CA ARG A 90 -0.46 -4.18 2.08
C ARG A 90 0.25 -3.19 1.15
N ASN A 91 1.57 -3.34 0.96
CA ASN A 91 2.39 -2.46 0.13
C ASN A 91 2.94 -3.13 -1.14
N GLN A 92 2.69 -4.42 -1.36
CA GLN A 92 3.14 -5.16 -2.54
C GLN A 92 1.97 -5.94 -3.13
N ILE A 93 1.73 -5.73 -4.39
CA ILE A 93 0.79 -6.54 -5.16
C ILE A 93 1.49 -7.78 -5.71
N SER A 94 0.74 -8.88 -5.88
CA SER A 94 1.27 -10.08 -6.52
C SER A 94 1.78 -9.78 -7.93
N ARG A 95 2.80 -10.51 -8.39
CA ARG A 95 3.31 -10.38 -9.77
C ARG A 95 2.23 -10.57 -10.82
N ASN A 96 1.21 -11.40 -10.53
CA ASN A 96 0.10 -11.62 -11.44
C ASN A 96 -0.79 -10.38 -11.52
N LEU A 97 -1.12 -9.74 -10.39
CA LEU A 97 -1.90 -8.51 -10.38
C LEU A 97 -1.14 -7.36 -11.03
N GLN A 98 0.17 -7.24 -10.75
CA GLN A 98 1.02 -6.26 -11.42
C GLN A 98 0.98 -6.43 -12.94
N LYS A 99 1.16 -7.65 -13.45
CA LYS A 99 1.04 -7.93 -14.89
C LYS A 99 -0.36 -7.64 -15.44
N THR A 100 -1.41 -7.92 -14.66
CA THR A 100 -2.78 -7.60 -15.06
C THR A 100 -2.95 -6.09 -15.25
N VAL A 101 -2.45 -5.28 -14.32
CA VAL A 101 -2.47 -3.82 -14.42
C VAL A 101 -1.63 -3.35 -15.61
N GLU A 102 -0.40 -3.83 -15.75
CA GLU A 102 0.52 -3.46 -16.84
C GLU A 102 -0.04 -3.79 -18.23
N ASN A 103 -0.76 -4.90 -18.36
CA ASN A 103 -1.37 -5.35 -19.61
C ASN A 103 -2.77 -4.74 -19.91
N TRP A 104 -3.17 -3.75 -19.13
CA TRP A 104 -4.42 -3.03 -19.40
C TRP A 104 -4.17 -1.88 -20.37
N TYR A 105 -4.47 -2.08 -21.66
CA TYR A 105 -4.03 -1.17 -22.74
C TYR A 105 -5.06 -0.10 -23.15
N HIS A 106 -6.32 -0.19 -22.67
CA HIS A 106 -7.40 0.65 -23.19
C HIS A 106 -7.80 1.80 -22.25
N ALA A 107 -7.22 1.86 -21.06
CA ALA A 107 -7.53 2.87 -20.07
C ALA A 107 -6.35 3.07 -19.09
N PRO A 108 -6.17 4.25 -18.52
CA PRO A 108 -5.29 4.45 -17.36
C PRO A 108 -5.80 3.64 -16.16
N VAL A 109 -4.92 2.80 -15.58
CA VAL A 109 -5.24 1.97 -14.41
C VAL A 109 -4.17 2.11 -13.34
N PHE A 110 -4.63 2.30 -12.11
CA PHE A 110 -3.81 2.31 -10.91
C PHE A 110 -4.27 1.21 -9.96
N ALA A 111 -3.35 0.45 -9.41
CA ALA A 111 -3.60 -0.35 -8.22
C ALA A 111 -3.17 0.46 -7.01
N VAL A 112 -4.06 0.68 -6.06
CA VAL A 112 -3.79 1.47 -4.86
C VAL A 112 -4.18 0.69 -3.61
N ASN A 113 -3.55 1.00 -2.48
CA ASN A 113 -4.00 0.53 -1.18
C ASN A 113 -5.00 1.52 -0.55
N HIS A 114 -5.45 1.22 0.66
CA HIS A 114 -6.40 2.06 1.42
C HIS A 114 -5.87 3.46 1.77
N ARG A 115 -4.54 3.68 1.77
CA ARG A 115 -3.92 5.01 1.94
C ARG A 115 -3.73 5.76 0.62
N LEU A 116 -4.19 5.18 -0.49
CA LEU A 116 -3.98 5.67 -1.84
C LEU A 116 -2.49 5.70 -2.26
N ASP A 117 -1.63 4.84 -1.65
CA ASP A 117 -0.31 4.57 -2.20
C ASP A 117 -0.47 3.80 -3.51
N VAL A 118 0.21 4.24 -4.56
CA VAL A 118 0.20 3.61 -5.87
C VAL A 118 1.12 2.40 -5.87
N LEU A 119 0.52 1.20 -5.87
CA LEU A 119 1.23 -0.07 -5.83
C LEU A 119 1.66 -0.53 -7.23
N ALA A 120 0.86 -0.20 -8.24
CA ALA A 120 1.19 -0.35 -9.65
C ALA A 120 0.38 0.64 -10.49
N ALA A 121 0.91 0.95 -11.67
CA ALA A 121 0.24 1.76 -12.68
C ALA A 121 0.61 1.22 -14.07
N ASN A 122 -0.35 1.19 -15.00
CA ASN A 122 -0.05 0.85 -16.38
C ASN A 122 0.66 2.01 -17.10
N ARG A 123 1.09 1.79 -18.34
CA ARG A 123 1.77 2.82 -19.13
C ARG A 123 0.92 4.07 -19.32
N MET A 124 -0.36 3.93 -19.63
CA MET A 124 -1.28 5.05 -19.82
C MET A 124 -1.43 5.89 -18.53
N ALA A 125 -1.51 5.25 -17.38
CA ALA A 125 -1.59 5.93 -16.08
C ALA A 125 -0.29 6.70 -15.77
N ARG A 126 0.87 6.12 -16.08
CA ARG A 126 2.16 6.82 -15.90
C ARG A 126 2.29 8.05 -16.80
N VAL A 127 1.86 7.93 -18.06
CA VAL A 127 1.88 9.07 -19.00
C VAL A 127 0.87 10.14 -18.59
N LEU A 128 -0.31 9.74 -18.11
CA LEU A 128 -1.33 10.67 -17.62
C LEU A 128 -0.82 11.59 -16.50
N PHE A 129 0.08 11.08 -15.64
CA PHE A 129 0.67 11.83 -14.53
C PHE A 129 2.13 12.23 -14.78
N LYS A 130 2.61 12.16 -16.03
CA LYS A 130 3.99 12.49 -16.39
C LYS A 130 4.33 13.93 -16.05
N GLY A 131 5.45 14.11 -15.34
CA GLY A 131 5.93 15.43 -14.92
C GLY A 131 5.20 16.01 -13.71
N MET A 132 4.36 15.21 -13.04
CA MET A 132 3.73 15.57 -11.78
C MET A 132 4.55 15.03 -10.60
N ASP A 133 4.52 15.75 -9.48
CA ASP A 133 5.13 15.30 -8.23
C ASP A 133 4.21 14.36 -7.45
N HIS A 134 4.80 13.57 -6.53
CA HIS A 134 4.06 12.69 -5.61
C HIS A 134 3.13 11.68 -6.27
N THR A 135 3.52 11.13 -7.43
CA THR A 135 2.71 10.13 -8.18
C THR A 135 2.69 8.76 -7.52
N ASP A 136 3.48 8.56 -6.47
CA ASP A 136 3.53 7.37 -5.62
C ASP A 136 2.38 7.29 -4.60
N ASN A 137 1.73 8.43 -4.29
CA ASN A 137 0.58 8.48 -3.40
C ASN A 137 -0.42 9.55 -3.86
N LEU A 138 -1.67 9.16 -4.12
CA LEU A 138 -2.67 10.06 -4.70
C LEU A 138 -3.17 11.13 -3.71
N MET A 139 -2.99 10.96 -2.39
CA MET A 139 -3.25 12.01 -1.41
C MET A 139 -2.18 13.09 -1.45
N ARG A 140 -0.89 12.69 -1.42
CA ARG A 140 0.23 13.63 -1.56
C ARG A 140 0.16 14.36 -2.91
N HIS A 141 -0.17 13.64 -3.98
CA HIS A 141 -0.38 14.23 -5.29
C HIS A 141 -1.44 15.33 -5.26
N ALA A 142 -2.59 15.08 -4.63
CA ALA A 142 -3.69 16.04 -4.59
C ALA A 142 -3.40 17.27 -3.71
N PHE A 143 -2.66 17.12 -2.61
CA PHE A 143 -2.52 18.17 -1.60
C PHE A 143 -1.13 18.81 -1.54
N LEU A 144 -0.09 18.13 -2.02
CA LEU A 144 1.29 18.61 -1.93
C LEU A 144 1.94 18.89 -3.30
N ALA A 145 1.41 18.31 -4.40
CA ALA A 145 1.97 18.57 -5.73
C ALA A 145 1.64 20.00 -6.18
N PRO A 146 2.64 20.82 -6.56
CA PRO A 146 2.40 22.20 -6.98
C PRO A 146 1.44 22.33 -8.18
N GLY A 147 1.46 21.35 -9.10
CA GLY A 147 0.61 21.32 -10.29
C GLY A 147 -0.80 20.74 -10.07
N ALA A 148 -1.17 20.32 -8.85
CA ALA A 148 -2.43 19.64 -8.60
C ALA A 148 -3.67 20.49 -8.98
N HIS A 149 -3.67 21.77 -8.70
CA HIS A 149 -4.77 22.68 -9.03
C HIS A 149 -4.91 22.94 -10.55
N GLU A 150 -3.79 22.89 -11.28
CA GLU A 150 -3.80 23.02 -12.74
C GLU A 150 -4.28 21.71 -13.38
N PHE A 151 -3.82 20.59 -12.85
CA PHE A 151 -4.20 19.25 -13.33
C PHE A 151 -5.66 18.90 -13.04
N PHE A 152 -6.19 19.31 -11.89
CA PHE A 152 -7.59 19.09 -11.51
C PHE A 152 -8.35 20.43 -11.54
N PRO A 153 -9.03 20.82 -12.63
CA PRO A 153 -9.79 22.05 -12.70
C PRO A 153 -10.86 22.20 -11.59
N ASN A 154 -11.42 21.08 -11.14
CA ASN A 154 -12.32 20.99 -10.00
C ASN A 154 -11.61 20.43 -8.76
N TRP A 155 -10.42 20.96 -8.46
CA TRP A 155 -9.52 20.43 -7.43
C TRP A 155 -10.20 20.20 -6.07
N GLU A 156 -11.00 21.14 -5.60
CA GLU A 156 -11.64 21.01 -4.28
C GLU A 156 -12.59 19.80 -4.20
N ARG A 157 -13.31 19.50 -5.27
CA ARG A 157 -14.19 18.34 -5.39
C ARG A 157 -13.39 17.04 -5.40
N GLU A 158 -12.31 17.00 -6.16
CA GLU A 158 -11.39 15.88 -6.23
C GLU A 158 -10.71 15.61 -4.89
N ALA A 159 -10.24 16.65 -4.23
CA ALA A 159 -9.61 16.59 -2.92
C ALA A 159 -10.58 16.04 -1.85
N ARG A 160 -11.83 16.53 -1.82
CA ARG A 160 -12.88 16.02 -0.92
C ARG A 160 -13.19 14.55 -1.14
N SER A 161 -13.27 14.09 -2.40
CA SER A 161 -13.48 12.68 -2.75
C SER A 161 -12.36 11.80 -2.19
N LYS A 162 -11.09 12.22 -2.34
CA LYS A 162 -9.93 11.50 -1.80
C LYS A 162 -9.93 11.47 -0.27
N VAL A 163 -10.24 12.59 0.39
CA VAL A 163 -10.36 12.64 1.86
C VAL A 163 -11.46 11.72 2.36
N ALA A 164 -12.61 11.68 1.67
CA ALA A 164 -13.70 10.77 2.02
C ALA A 164 -13.27 9.30 1.91
N HIS A 165 -12.53 8.95 0.85
CA HIS A 165 -11.97 7.60 0.66
C HIS A 165 -10.98 7.24 1.79
N LEU A 166 -10.02 8.11 2.09
CA LEU A 166 -9.03 7.87 3.15
C LEU A 166 -9.71 7.70 4.52
N ARG A 167 -10.77 8.49 4.77
CA ARG A 167 -11.54 8.41 6.01
C ARG A 167 -12.36 7.12 6.12
N ALA A 168 -12.98 6.67 5.02
CA ALA A 168 -13.68 5.38 4.97
C ALA A 168 -12.71 4.25 5.28
N ALA A 169 -11.55 4.27 4.65
CA ALA A 169 -10.48 3.30 4.90
C ALA A 169 -10.00 3.32 6.35
N ALA A 170 -9.88 4.50 6.97
CA ALA A 170 -9.50 4.64 8.37
C ALA A 170 -10.58 4.11 9.35
N ALA A 171 -11.85 4.16 8.93
CA ALA A 171 -12.96 3.67 9.76
C ALA A 171 -13.17 2.16 9.65
N GLU A 172 -12.83 1.56 8.49
CA GLU A 172 -12.91 0.11 8.25
C GLU A 172 -11.69 -0.65 8.77
N ALA A 173 -10.56 0.01 8.85
CA ALA A 173 -9.38 -0.55 9.48
C ALA A 173 -9.62 -0.60 10.99
N ASP A 174 -9.76 -1.80 11.55
CA ASP A 174 -9.55 -2.08 13.00
C ASP A 174 -8.11 -1.69 13.42
N ASP A 175 -7.38 -1.10 12.51
CA ASP A 175 -5.98 -0.82 12.49
C ASP A 175 -5.75 0.67 12.21
N ASP A 176 -5.67 1.44 13.28
CA ASP A 176 -5.01 2.74 13.32
C ASP A 176 -3.50 2.53 13.05
N THR A 177 -3.19 2.15 11.79
CA THR A 177 -1.83 1.79 11.43
C THR A 177 -0.91 3.02 11.56
N PRO A 178 0.31 2.88 12.11
CA PRO A 178 1.27 3.97 12.19
C PRO A 178 1.44 4.70 10.85
N ALA A 179 1.49 3.97 9.74
CA ALA A 179 1.65 4.56 8.42
C ALA A 179 0.47 5.42 7.94
N LEU A 180 -0.75 5.14 8.41
CA LEU A 180 -1.91 5.99 8.13
C LEU A 180 -1.86 7.27 8.96
N ARG A 181 -1.48 7.16 10.24
CA ARG A 181 -1.28 8.33 11.12
C ARG A 181 -0.19 9.22 10.56
N ASP A 182 0.97 8.65 10.20
CA ASP A 182 2.10 9.39 9.62
C ASP A 182 1.67 10.18 8.37
N LEU A 183 0.87 9.57 7.47
CA LEU A 183 0.33 10.24 6.29
C LEU A 183 -0.64 11.38 6.66
N VAL A 184 -1.54 11.16 7.62
CA VAL A 184 -2.48 12.18 8.09
C VAL A 184 -1.75 13.33 8.77
N ASP A 185 -0.74 13.04 9.57
CA ASP A 185 0.07 14.05 10.27
C ASP A 185 0.91 14.86 9.28
N GLU A 186 1.56 14.21 8.31
CA GLU A 186 2.28 14.87 7.21
C GLU A 186 1.36 15.82 6.45
N LEU A 187 0.23 15.32 5.94
CA LEU A 187 -0.72 16.12 5.16
C LEU A 187 -1.34 17.25 6.00
N SER A 188 -1.58 17.01 7.30
CA SER A 188 -2.11 18.03 8.20
C SER A 188 -1.08 19.11 8.53
N SER A 189 0.22 18.78 8.54
CA SER A 189 1.28 19.77 8.77
C SER A 189 1.53 20.62 7.54
N GLU A 190 1.53 20.02 6.33
CA GLU A 190 1.95 20.66 5.09
C GLU A 190 0.80 21.31 4.31
N SER A 191 -0.45 20.83 4.47
CA SER A 191 -1.62 21.37 3.74
C SER A 191 -2.69 21.91 4.69
N THR A 192 -2.97 23.21 4.60
CA THR A 192 -4.08 23.86 5.31
C THR A 192 -5.43 23.38 4.78
N ASP A 193 -5.52 23.10 3.48
CA ASP A 193 -6.73 22.59 2.85
C ASP A 193 -7.05 21.17 3.27
N PHE A 194 -6.03 20.29 3.35
CA PHE A 194 -6.22 18.94 3.90
C PHE A 194 -6.75 19.02 5.33
N ARG A 195 -6.10 19.80 6.20
CA ARG A 195 -6.49 19.98 7.60
C ARG A 195 -7.94 20.44 7.72
N ARG A 196 -8.35 21.43 6.91
CA ARG A 196 -9.73 21.91 6.83
C ARG A 196 -10.69 20.79 6.42
N MET A 197 -10.39 20.09 5.34
CA MET A 197 -11.24 19.01 4.81
C MET A 197 -11.29 17.80 5.73
N TRP A 198 -10.17 17.45 6.37
CA TRP A 198 -10.10 16.34 7.32
C TRP A 198 -10.95 16.56 8.57
N SER A 199 -11.10 17.80 9.03
CA SER A 199 -11.94 18.15 10.18
C SER A 199 -13.46 18.15 9.89
N HIS A 200 -13.90 18.22 8.62
CA HIS A 200 -15.30 18.26 8.22
C HIS A 200 -15.76 16.92 7.65
N ARG A 201 -16.98 16.49 8.02
CA ARG A 201 -17.54 15.18 7.59
C ARG A 201 -18.41 15.30 6.33
N ASP A 202 -17.86 15.80 5.25
CA ASP A 202 -18.57 15.82 3.96
C ASP A 202 -18.22 14.55 3.17
N ILE A 203 -19.21 13.77 2.77
CA ILE A 203 -19.04 12.58 1.95
C ILE A 203 -19.50 12.91 0.54
N HIS A 204 -18.58 12.95 -0.42
CA HIS A 204 -18.89 13.06 -1.84
C HIS A 204 -18.03 12.05 -2.59
N ALA A 205 -18.68 11.03 -3.17
CA ALA A 205 -18.08 10.19 -4.19
C ALA A 205 -18.43 10.78 -5.55
N ASP A 206 -17.46 10.90 -6.44
CA ASP A 206 -17.64 11.43 -7.77
C ASP A 206 -17.35 10.37 -8.83
N GLU A 207 -18.29 10.21 -9.76
CA GLU A 207 -18.18 9.24 -10.85
C GLU A 207 -17.25 9.73 -11.96
N TYR A 208 -17.13 11.06 -12.12
CA TYR A 208 -16.32 11.69 -13.17
C TYR A 208 -15.17 12.49 -12.58
N LYS A 209 -13.99 12.34 -13.20
CA LYS A 209 -12.77 13.06 -12.91
C LYS A 209 -12.48 14.06 -14.02
N HIS A 210 -12.53 15.35 -13.69
CA HIS A 210 -12.09 16.40 -14.61
C HIS A 210 -10.59 16.61 -14.45
N MET A 211 -9.85 16.38 -15.53
CA MET A 211 -8.40 16.50 -15.58
C MET A 211 -7.98 17.42 -16.72
N HIS A 212 -6.88 18.13 -16.53
CA HIS A 212 -6.24 18.93 -17.58
C HIS A 212 -4.82 18.39 -17.78
N HIS A 213 -4.65 17.63 -18.85
CA HIS A 213 -3.35 17.10 -19.22
C HIS A 213 -2.59 18.11 -20.07
N ARG A 214 -1.30 18.29 -19.80
CA ARG A 214 -0.46 19.31 -20.44
C ARG A 214 -0.45 19.25 -21.97
N GLU A 215 -0.43 18.04 -22.53
CA GLU A 215 -0.35 17.83 -23.99
C GLU A 215 -1.71 17.56 -24.62
N LEU A 216 -2.66 16.95 -23.88
CA LEU A 216 -3.93 16.49 -24.41
C LEU A 216 -5.11 17.42 -24.04
N GLY A 217 -4.86 18.45 -23.23
CA GLY A 217 -5.90 19.37 -22.79
C GLY A 217 -6.85 18.79 -21.74
N SER A 218 -8.08 19.31 -21.74
CA SER A 218 -9.09 18.94 -20.74
C SER A 218 -9.77 17.61 -21.08
N MET A 219 -9.82 16.71 -20.10
CA MET A 219 -10.47 15.42 -20.20
C MET A 219 -11.49 15.25 -19.08
N ASN A 220 -12.64 14.70 -19.41
CA ASN A 220 -13.66 14.30 -18.44
C ASN A 220 -13.74 12.76 -18.44
N LEU A 221 -13.01 12.13 -17.53
CA LEU A 221 -12.90 10.68 -17.47
C LEU A 221 -13.85 10.13 -16.40
N ARG A 222 -14.54 9.08 -16.74
CA ARG A 222 -15.31 8.28 -15.81
C ARG A 222 -14.34 7.47 -14.97
N HIS A 223 -14.61 7.34 -13.68
CA HIS A 223 -13.73 6.68 -12.72
C HIS A 223 -14.46 5.53 -12.04
N ASP A 224 -14.03 4.32 -12.31
CA ASP A 224 -14.52 3.12 -11.64
C ASP A 224 -13.52 2.64 -10.60
N THR A 225 -14.04 2.20 -9.45
CA THR A 225 -13.27 1.60 -8.38
C THR A 225 -13.64 0.12 -8.26
N LEU A 226 -12.68 -0.77 -8.46
CA LEU A 226 -12.85 -2.21 -8.42
C LEU A 226 -12.07 -2.81 -7.25
N SER A 227 -12.71 -3.63 -6.43
CA SER A 227 -12.03 -4.41 -5.39
C SER A 227 -11.41 -5.68 -5.97
N VAL A 228 -10.22 -6.05 -5.51
CA VAL A 228 -9.50 -7.24 -5.97
C VAL A 228 -9.64 -8.35 -4.93
N GLN A 229 -10.44 -9.39 -5.22
CA GLN A 229 -10.66 -10.51 -4.28
C GLN A 229 -9.37 -11.23 -3.88
N SER A 230 -8.42 -11.38 -4.82
CA SER A 230 -7.14 -12.05 -4.58
C SER A 230 -6.11 -11.19 -3.84
N ALA A 231 -6.43 -9.91 -3.59
CA ALA A 231 -5.59 -8.96 -2.87
C ALA A 231 -6.47 -8.04 -2.00
N PRO A 232 -6.96 -8.51 -0.84
CA PRO A 232 -7.79 -7.72 0.06
C PRO A 232 -7.09 -6.42 0.45
N GLY A 233 -7.83 -5.29 0.40
CA GLY A 233 -7.27 -3.95 0.67
C GLY A 233 -6.61 -3.28 -0.53
N VAL A 234 -6.56 -3.94 -1.70
CA VAL A 234 -6.14 -3.34 -2.97
C VAL A 234 -7.36 -2.98 -3.81
N LEU A 235 -7.36 -1.76 -4.32
CA LEU A 235 -8.36 -1.24 -5.25
C LEU A 235 -7.72 -0.96 -6.60
N LEU A 236 -8.44 -1.24 -7.67
CA LEU A 236 -8.08 -0.79 -9.01
C LEU A 236 -8.93 0.44 -9.35
N PHE A 237 -8.26 1.53 -9.64
CA PHE A 237 -8.85 2.72 -10.21
C PHE A 237 -8.71 2.69 -11.73
N VAL A 238 -9.83 2.64 -12.43
CA VAL A 238 -9.88 2.58 -13.89
C VAL A 238 -10.52 3.86 -14.42
N CYS A 239 -9.80 4.60 -15.27
CA CYS A 239 -10.31 5.81 -15.88
C CYS A 239 -10.65 5.54 -17.34
N HIS A 240 -11.92 5.68 -17.72
CA HIS A 240 -12.38 5.51 -19.08
C HIS A 240 -13.26 6.68 -19.54
N ALA A 241 -13.41 6.81 -20.84
CA ALA A 241 -14.23 7.85 -21.44
C ALA A 241 -15.57 7.29 -21.90
N ASP A 242 -16.58 8.16 -21.97
CA ASP A 242 -17.83 7.80 -22.62
C ASP A 242 -17.61 7.66 -24.15
N PRO A 243 -18.20 6.65 -24.79
CA PRO A 243 -18.07 6.45 -26.23
C PRO A 243 -18.50 7.70 -27.04
N GLY A 244 -17.70 8.08 -28.02
CA GLY A 244 -17.93 9.22 -28.90
C GLY A 244 -17.63 10.58 -28.25
N SER A 245 -17.05 10.62 -27.04
CA SER A 245 -16.67 11.86 -26.36
C SER A 245 -15.28 12.34 -26.79
N SER A 246 -14.99 13.64 -26.58
CA SER A 246 -13.64 14.20 -26.76
C SER A 246 -12.61 13.56 -25.81
N ALA A 247 -13.08 13.03 -24.68
CA ALA A 247 -12.24 12.30 -23.74
C ALA A 247 -11.78 10.92 -24.30
N GLU A 248 -12.61 10.25 -25.13
CA GLU A 248 -12.22 9.02 -25.83
C GLU A 248 -11.11 9.29 -26.85
N GLU A 249 -11.20 10.40 -27.59
CA GLU A 249 -10.13 10.84 -28.50
C GLU A 249 -8.83 11.13 -27.74
N ALA A 250 -8.93 11.82 -26.60
CA ALA A 250 -7.78 12.11 -25.74
C ALA A 250 -7.15 10.83 -25.16
N LEU A 251 -7.95 9.83 -24.74
CA LEU A 251 -7.43 8.54 -24.29
C LEU A 251 -6.76 7.75 -25.43
N SER A 252 -7.27 7.87 -26.66
CA SER A 252 -6.64 7.27 -27.83
C SER A 252 -5.26 7.88 -28.09
N LEU A 253 -5.13 9.20 -27.99
CA LEU A 253 -3.86 9.90 -28.11
C LEU A 253 -2.92 9.54 -26.92
N LEU A 254 -3.44 9.44 -25.71
CA LEU A 254 -2.67 9.01 -24.53
C LEU A 254 -2.10 7.60 -24.73
N SER A 255 -2.86 6.70 -25.36
CA SER A 255 -2.38 5.34 -25.63
C SER A 255 -1.22 5.33 -26.65
N ILE A 256 -1.22 6.25 -27.62
CA ILE A 256 -0.11 6.41 -28.58
C ILE A 256 1.12 6.95 -27.84
N LEU A 257 0.98 8.00 -27.04
CA LEU A 257 2.07 8.53 -26.22
C LEU A 257 2.65 7.47 -25.27
N ALA A 258 1.80 6.62 -24.71
CA ALA A 258 2.22 5.52 -23.84
C ALA A 258 2.96 4.40 -24.59
N ALA A 259 2.72 4.22 -25.89
CA ALA A 259 3.43 3.24 -26.71
C ALA A 259 4.85 3.71 -27.07
N ASP A 260 5.06 5.02 -27.17
CA ASP A 260 6.36 5.65 -27.53
C ASP A 260 7.33 5.73 -26.31
N GLU A 261 6.84 5.50 -25.09
CA GLU A 261 7.69 5.41 -23.89
C GLU A 261 8.22 3.98 -23.70
N GLU A 262 9.37 3.64 -24.31
CA GLU A 262 10.16 2.44 -24.02
C GLU A 262 11.10 2.63 -22.82
#